data_55e30f569d43ccc4bbfda3be484b88ae
#
_entry.id   55e30f569d43ccc4bbfda3be484b88ae
#
_cell.length_a   1.000
_cell.length_b   1.000
_cell.length_c   1.000
_cell.angle_alpha   90.00
_cell.angle_beta   90.00
_cell.angle_gamma   90.00
#
_symmetry.space_group_name_H-M   'P 1'
#
loop_
_entity.id
_entity.type
_entity.pdbx_description
1 polymer ?
#
loop_
_entity_poly.entity_id
_entity_poly.type
_entity_poly.pdbx_seq_one_letter_code
_entity_poly.pdbx_strand_id
1 'polypeptide(L)'
;MLFRSQGVFRNLSGKGKISESNVTDALREVRMALLEADVHFQVAKDFIARVKDKALGEEVLKSVTPGQQIVKIFHDELTALLGGDASALVLTPPARILIVGLNGAGKTTTCGKLANWLRKQGKAPALIACDLYRPEIGRAHV
;
A
#
# COMPACT_ATOMS: atom_id res chain seq x y z
N MET A 1 -14.98 -1.92 -6.95
CA MET A 1 -14.04 -2.94 -6.43
C MET A 1 -13.71 -2.84 -4.93
N LEU A 2 -13.89 -1.70 -4.29
CA LEU A 2 -13.63 -1.48 -2.85
C LEU A 2 -14.58 -2.19 -1.87
N PHE A 3 -15.68 -2.78 -2.34
CA PHE A 3 -16.76 -3.28 -1.45
C PHE A 3 -16.58 -4.72 -0.94
N ARG A 4 -15.74 -5.55 -1.55
CA ARG A 4 -15.57 -6.95 -1.12
C ARG A 4 -14.70 -7.10 0.12
N SER A 5 -13.62 -6.36 0.20
CA SER A 5 -12.72 -6.38 1.37
C SER A 5 -13.38 -5.84 2.64
N GLN A 6 -14.31 -4.86 2.54
CA GLN A 6 -15.07 -4.37 3.69
C GLN A 6 -16.01 -5.41 4.28
N GLY A 7 -16.57 -6.31 3.46
CA GLY A 7 -17.41 -7.43 3.92
C GLY A 7 -16.64 -8.44 4.76
N VAL A 8 -15.41 -8.78 4.34
CA VAL A 8 -14.53 -9.72 5.04
C VAL A 8 -14.18 -9.21 6.44
N PHE A 9 -13.75 -7.95 6.54
CA PHE A 9 -13.38 -7.35 7.82
C PHE A 9 -14.58 -7.15 8.75
N ARG A 10 -15.76 -6.84 8.22
CA ARG A 10 -16.98 -6.71 9.00
C ARG A 10 -17.44 -8.06 9.57
N ASN A 11 -17.30 -9.13 8.81
CA ASN A 11 -17.60 -10.50 9.28
C ASN A 11 -16.62 -10.98 10.36
N LEU A 12 -15.35 -10.57 10.30
CA LEU A 12 -14.35 -10.85 11.34
C LEU A 12 -14.56 -10.00 12.59
N SER A 13 -14.94 -8.72 12.42
CA SER A 13 -15.14 -7.79 13.54
C SER A 13 -16.44 -8.06 14.33
N GLY A 14 -17.45 -8.65 13.68
CA GLY A 14 -18.77 -8.86 14.28
C GLY A 14 -18.96 -10.19 15.04
N LYS A 15 -18.01 -11.13 14.95
CA LYS A 15 -18.09 -12.42 15.64
C LYS A 15 -17.28 -12.37 16.94
N GLY A 16 -17.95 -12.44 18.07
CA GLY A 16 -17.34 -12.36 19.41
C GLY A 16 -16.37 -13.51 19.77
N LYS A 17 -16.25 -14.55 18.95
CA LYS A 17 -15.22 -15.60 19.04
C LYS A 17 -14.62 -15.82 17.65
N ILE A 18 -13.32 -15.68 17.53
CA ILE A 18 -12.56 -16.04 16.34
C ILE A 18 -12.12 -17.50 16.47
N SER A 19 -12.46 -18.30 15.47
CA SER A 19 -12.00 -19.68 15.32
C SER A 19 -11.00 -19.77 14.16
N GLU A 20 -10.15 -20.77 14.18
CA GLU A 20 -9.21 -21.04 13.08
C GLU A 20 -9.92 -21.16 11.72
N SER A 21 -11.10 -21.74 11.68
CA SER A 21 -11.93 -21.86 10.49
C SER A 21 -12.30 -20.48 9.95
N ASN A 22 -12.83 -19.58 10.80
CA ASN A 22 -13.25 -18.25 10.38
C ASN A 22 -12.06 -17.40 9.84
N VAL A 23 -10.88 -17.54 10.43
CA VAL A 23 -9.66 -16.87 9.97
C VAL A 23 -9.25 -17.43 8.61
N THR A 24 -9.26 -18.74 8.45
CA THR A 24 -8.86 -19.39 7.19
C THR A 24 -9.79 -19.01 6.03
N ASP A 25 -11.10 -18.95 6.25
CA ASP A 25 -12.06 -18.53 5.23
C ASP A 25 -11.84 -17.09 4.82
N ALA A 26 -11.67 -16.18 5.79
CA ALA A 26 -11.38 -14.78 5.51
C ALA A 26 -10.06 -14.57 4.76
N LEU A 27 -9.01 -15.32 5.11
CA LEU A 27 -7.72 -15.27 4.43
C LEU A 27 -7.82 -15.78 2.99
N ARG A 28 -8.69 -16.75 2.72
CA ARG A 28 -8.96 -17.22 1.35
C ARG A 28 -9.59 -16.11 0.51
N GLU A 29 -10.56 -15.38 1.04
CA GLU A 29 -11.19 -14.26 0.33
C GLU A 29 -10.19 -13.13 0.07
N VAL A 30 -9.35 -12.78 1.05
CA VAL A 30 -8.29 -11.79 0.88
C VAL A 30 -7.29 -12.21 -0.19
N ARG A 31 -6.87 -13.49 -0.20
CA ARG A 31 -5.97 -14.01 -1.24
C ARG A 31 -6.57 -13.85 -2.63
N MET A 32 -7.85 -14.18 -2.80
CA MET A 32 -8.53 -14.00 -4.08
C MET A 32 -8.58 -12.54 -4.50
N ALA A 33 -8.87 -11.62 -3.56
CA ALA A 33 -8.87 -10.18 -3.83
C ALA A 33 -7.49 -9.65 -4.24
N LEU A 34 -6.41 -10.15 -3.65
CA LEU A 34 -5.04 -9.80 -4.03
C LEU A 34 -4.71 -10.28 -5.46
N LEU A 35 -5.10 -11.50 -5.81
CA LEU A 35 -4.88 -12.04 -7.16
C LEU A 35 -5.74 -11.31 -8.21
N GLU A 36 -6.98 -10.95 -7.89
CA GLU A 36 -7.85 -10.11 -8.74
C GLU A 36 -7.28 -8.69 -8.95
N ALA A 37 -6.44 -8.22 -8.02
CA ALA A 37 -5.72 -6.95 -8.10
C ALA A 37 -4.32 -7.07 -8.75
N ASP A 38 -4.07 -8.15 -9.49
CA ASP A 38 -2.81 -8.43 -10.20
C ASP A 38 -1.57 -8.54 -9.29
N VAL A 39 -1.75 -8.84 -8.00
CA VAL A 39 -0.62 -9.13 -7.10
C VAL A 39 0.00 -10.46 -7.49
N HIS A 40 1.33 -10.49 -7.61
CA HIS A 40 2.04 -11.71 -7.95
C HIS A 40 1.72 -12.85 -6.99
N PHE A 41 1.45 -14.05 -7.53
CA PHE A 41 0.99 -15.23 -6.77
C PHE A 41 1.85 -15.55 -5.54
N GLN A 42 3.19 -15.53 -5.69
CA GLN A 42 4.09 -15.85 -4.58
C GLN A 42 4.00 -14.80 -3.47
N VAL A 43 3.91 -13.50 -3.83
CA VAL A 43 3.75 -12.40 -2.87
C VAL A 43 2.44 -12.54 -2.09
N ALA A 44 1.34 -12.83 -2.78
CA ALA A 44 0.05 -13.06 -2.14
C ALA A 44 0.09 -14.29 -1.20
N LYS A 45 0.73 -15.38 -1.63
CA LYS A 45 0.89 -16.59 -0.83
C LYS A 45 1.67 -16.33 0.45
N ASP A 46 2.83 -15.67 0.36
CA ASP A 46 3.71 -15.40 1.49
C ASP A 46 3.07 -14.41 2.47
N PHE A 47 2.35 -13.41 1.96
CA PHE A 47 1.57 -12.47 2.76
C PHE A 47 0.51 -13.21 3.59
N ILE A 48 -0.31 -14.05 2.93
CA ILE A 48 -1.36 -14.83 3.61
C ILE A 48 -0.78 -15.77 4.67
N ALA A 49 0.36 -16.40 4.41
CA ALA A 49 1.02 -17.26 5.39
C ALA A 49 1.43 -16.47 6.65
N ARG A 50 2.10 -15.32 6.49
CA ARG A 50 2.50 -14.47 7.61
C ARG A 50 1.31 -13.96 8.43
N VAL A 51 0.24 -13.53 7.76
CA VAL A 51 -0.97 -13.06 8.44
C VAL A 51 -1.63 -14.22 9.20
N LYS A 52 -1.69 -15.42 8.60
CA LYS A 52 -2.25 -16.61 9.24
C LYS A 52 -1.50 -16.96 10.53
N ASP A 53 -0.19 -17.04 10.47
CA ASP A 53 0.65 -17.39 11.63
C ASP A 53 0.45 -16.41 12.79
N LYS A 54 0.38 -15.10 12.50
CA LYS A 54 0.12 -14.08 13.52
C LYS A 54 -1.32 -14.09 14.02
N ALA A 55 -2.30 -14.29 13.15
CA ALA A 55 -3.72 -14.29 13.50
C ALA A 55 -4.13 -15.49 14.34
N LEU A 56 -3.43 -16.62 14.21
CA LEU A 56 -3.65 -17.82 15.00
C LEU A 56 -2.78 -17.89 16.26
N GLY A 57 -1.98 -16.87 16.53
CA GLY A 57 -1.19 -16.75 17.76
C GLY A 57 -2.08 -16.71 19.00
N GLU A 58 -1.58 -17.28 20.11
CA GLU A 58 -2.35 -17.39 21.37
C GLU A 58 -2.82 -16.03 21.91
N GLU A 59 -2.05 -14.96 21.70
CA GLU A 59 -2.40 -13.61 22.13
C GLU A 59 -3.65 -13.08 21.44
N VAL A 60 -3.82 -13.39 20.16
CA VAL A 60 -5.00 -12.98 19.38
C VAL A 60 -6.22 -13.79 19.79
N LEU A 61 -6.07 -15.11 19.92
CA LEU A 61 -7.18 -16.01 20.28
C LEU A 61 -7.70 -15.77 21.70
N LYS A 62 -6.85 -15.32 22.61
CA LYS A 62 -7.18 -15.01 24.02
C LYS A 62 -7.63 -13.55 24.23
N SER A 63 -7.59 -12.72 23.19
CA SER A 63 -7.91 -11.28 23.29
C SER A 63 -9.41 -11.03 23.46
N VAL A 64 -9.73 -9.95 24.16
CA VAL A 64 -11.12 -9.43 24.30
C VAL A 64 -11.62 -8.84 22.97
N THR A 65 -10.72 -8.39 22.09
CA THR A 65 -11.04 -7.80 20.78
C THR A 65 -10.27 -8.46 19.63
N PRO A 66 -10.46 -9.77 19.40
CA PRO A 66 -9.63 -10.49 18.44
C PRO A 66 -9.82 -10.01 17.00
N GLY A 67 -11.02 -9.53 16.63
CA GLY A 67 -11.28 -8.97 15.29
C GLY A 67 -10.47 -7.70 15.01
N GLN A 68 -10.31 -6.81 15.99
CA GLN A 68 -9.49 -5.60 15.85
C GLN A 68 -8.00 -5.95 15.75
N GLN A 69 -7.55 -6.95 16.48
CA GLN A 69 -6.15 -7.40 16.41
C GLN A 69 -5.84 -8.00 15.03
N ILE A 70 -6.75 -8.76 14.43
CA ILE A 70 -6.56 -9.26 13.07
C ILE A 70 -6.48 -8.11 12.06
N VAL A 71 -7.34 -7.09 12.16
CA VAL A 71 -7.26 -5.90 11.30
C VAL A 71 -5.89 -5.21 11.45
N LYS A 72 -5.39 -5.08 12.67
CA LYS A 72 -4.06 -4.53 12.94
C LYS A 72 -2.95 -5.38 12.31
N ILE A 73 -2.99 -6.71 12.46
CA ILE A 73 -2.04 -7.64 11.83
C ILE A 73 -2.02 -7.45 10.32
N PHE A 74 -3.19 -7.36 9.68
CA PHE A 74 -3.28 -7.09 8.24
C PHE A 74 -2.64 -5.76 7.86
N HIS A 75 -2.93 -4.70 8.60
CA HIS A 75 -2.35 -3.38 8.38
C HIS A 75 -0.82 -3.42 8.48
N ASP A 76 -0.30 -4.01 9.53
CA ASP A 76 1.13 -4.07 9.81
C ASP A 76 1.87 -4.93 8.75
N GLU A 77 1.29 -6.06 8.35
CA GLU A 77 1.85 -6.91 7.29
C GLU A 77 1.79 -6.25 5.91
N LEU A 78 0.72 -5.51 5.59
CA LEU A 78 0.65 -4.74 4.35
C LEU A 78 1.67 -3.60 4.35
N THR A 79 1.84 -2.91 5.45
CA THR A 79 2.85 -1.84 5.59
C THR A 79 4.26 -2.40 5.38
N ALA A 80 4.56 -3.55 6.01
CA ALA A 80 5.85 -4.22 5.83
C ALA A 80 6.06 -4.70 4.37
N LEU A 81 5.02 -5.21 3.73
CA LEU A 81 5.06 -5.64 2.33
C LEU A 81 5.32 -4.47 1.36
N LEU A 82 4.78 -3.30 1.67
CA LEU A 82 4.97 -2.07 0.88
C LEU A 82 6.29 -1.35 1.16
N GLY A 83 7.17 -1.91 1.99
CA GLY A 83 8.50 -1.38 2.26
C GLY A 83 8.73 -0.90 3.69
N GLY A 84 7.72 -0.92 4.55
CA GLY A 84 7.82 -0.53 5.97
C GLY A 84 8.10 0.97 6.15
N ASP A 85 9.23 1.29 6.75
CA ASP A 85 9.62 2.67 7.02
C ASP A 85 9.96 3.47 5.75
N ALA A 86 9.72 4.77 5.80
CA ALA A 86 10.01 5.67 4.69
C ALA A 86 11.51 5.70 4.39
N SER A 87 11.90 5.31 3.16
CA SER A 87 13.27 5.47 2.68
C SER A 87 13.54 6.93 2.33
N ALA A 88 14.71 7.42 2.72
CA ALA A 88 15.17 8.75 2.29
C ALA A 88 15.46 8.74 0.78
N LEU A 89 15.10 9.84 0.11
CA LEU A 89 15.50 10.06 -1.28
C LEU A 89 17.01 10.24 -1.37
N VAL A 90 17.67 9.44 -2.19
CA VAL A 90 19.09 9.61 -2.51
C VAL A 90 19.22 10.76 -3.54
N LEU A 91 19.71 11.91 -3.10
CA LEU A 91 19.81 13.13 -3.89
C LEU A 91 21.28 13.53 -4.14
N THR A 92 22.12 12.57 -4.46
CA THR A 92 23.51 12.85 -4.86
C THR A 92 23.53 13.53 -6.23
N PRO A 93 24.03 14.77 -6.37
CA PRO A 93 24.07 15.45 -7.66
C PRO A 93 24.98 14.75 -8.68
N PRO A 94 24.56 14.68 -9.95
CA PRO A 94 23.28 15.11 -10.50
C PRO A 94 22.17 14.07 -10.26
N ALA A 95 21.23 14.35 -9.35
CA ALA A 95 20.12 13.46 -9.08
C ALA A 95 19.05 13.56 -10.19
N ARG A 96 18.63 12.41 -10.72
CA ARG A 96 17.56 12.32 -11.74
C ARG A 96 16.45 11.46 -11.19
N ILE A 97 15.22 11.98 -11.16
CA ILE A 97 14.05 11.30 -10.64
C ILE A 97 13.04 11.15 -11.79
N LEU A 98 12.70 9.91 -12.14
CA LEU A 98 11.66 9.60 -13.12
C LEU A 98 10.40 9.20 -12.39
N ILE A 99 9.29 9.91 -12.65
CA ILE A 99 7.96 9.56 -12.13
C ILE A 99 7.16 8.84 -13.20
N VAL A 100 6.78 7.60 -12.93
CA VAL A 100 6.01 6.74 -13.84
C VAL A 100 4.67 6.34 -13.22
N GLY A 101 3.69 6.03 -14.07
CA GLY A 101 2.37 5.59 -13.63
C GLY A 101 1.30 5.77 -14.71
N LEU A 102 0.11 5.23 -14.46
CA LEU A 102 -1.04 5.31 -15.36
C LEU A 102 -1.58 6.74 -15.47
N ASN A 103 -2.45 6.97 -16.47
CA ASN A 103 -3.15 8.24 -16.63
C ASN A 103 -4.02 8.52 -15.39
N GLY A 104 -3.99 9.77 -14.89
CA GLY A 104 -4.72 10.15 -13.68
C GLY A 104 -4.06 9.75 -12.35
N ALA A 105 -2.93 9.01 -12.35
CA ALA A 105 -2.23 8.61 -11.12
C ALA A 105 -1.56 9.76 -10.34
N GLY A 106 -1.67 11.00 -10.79
CA GLY A 106 -1.15 12.16 -10.08
C GLY A 106 0.34 12.46 -10.31
N LYS A 107 0.95 11.92 -11.38
CA LYS A 107 2.38 12.13 -11.68
C LYS A 107 2.79 13.58 -11.69
N THR A 108 2.10 14.42 -12.47
CA THR A 108 2.40 15.86 -12.58
C THR A 108 2.25 16.59 -11.25
N THR A 109 1.19 16.28 -10.51
CA THR A 109 0.96 16.84 -9.17
C THR A 109 2.07 16.44 -8.20
N THR A 110 2.52 15.20 -8.25
CA THR A 110 3.62 14.69 -7.42
C THR A 110 4.93 15.36 -7.77
N CYS A 111 5.24 15.52 -9.06
CA CYS A 111 6.42 16.26 -9.52
C CYS A 111 6.44 17.71 -8.97
N GLY A 112 5.32 18.42 -9.08
CA GLY A 112 5.22 19.79 -8.57
C GLY A 112 5.38 19.87 -7.04
N LYS A 113 4.75 18.97 -6.31
CA LYS A 113 4.89 18.89 -4.84
C LYS A 113 6.31 18.54 -4.42
N LEU A 114 6.94 17.57 -5.08
CA LEU A 114 8.31 17.17 -4.82
C LEU A 114 9.30 18.30 -5.12
N ALA A 115 9.16 18.99 -6.25
CA ALA A 115 10.00 20.14 -6.60
C ALA A 115 9.86 21.25 -5.57
N ASN A 116 8.64 21.58 -5.14
CA ASN A 116 8.44 22.59 -4.10
C ASN A 116 9.06 22.18 -2.75
N TRP A 117 8.96 20.91 -2.38
CA TRP A 117 9.57 20.38 -1.16
C TRP A 117 11.11 20.45 -1.24
N LEU A 118 11.71 20.06 -2.36
CA LEU A 118 13.16 20.16 -2.60
C LEU A 118 13.66 21.62 -2.57
N ARG A 119 12.89 22.55 -3.16
CA ARG A 119 13.20 23.97 -3.13
C ARG A 119 13.22 24.52 -1.69
N LYS A 120 12.28 24.10 -0.86
CA LYS A 120 12.26 24.47 0.58
C LYS A 120 13.48 23.94 1.34
N GLN A 121 14.15 22.90 0.84
CA GLN A 121 15.42 22.37 1.38
C GLN A 121 16.67 23.00 0.75
N GLY A 122 16.53 24.11 0.02
CA GLY A 122 17.65 24.80 -0.62
C GLY A 122 18.19 24.09 -1.87
N LYS A 123 17.45 23.12 -2.45
CA LYS A 123 17.83 22.48 -3.71
C LYS A 123 17.27 23.27 -4.90
N ALA A 124 17.87 23.11 -6.06
CA ALA A 124 17.43 23.70 -7.33
C ALA A 124 16.86 22.60 -8.27
N PRO A 125 15.61 22.17 -8.06
CA PRO A 125 15.00 21.15 -8.92
C PRO A 125 14.60 21.76 -10.27
N ALA A 126 14.85 21.01 -11.36
CA ALA A 126 14.30 21.28 -12.68
C ALA A 126 13.20 20.25 -13.00
N LEU A 127 12.11 20.70 -13.61
CA LEU A 127 11.04 19.85 -14.09
C LEU A 127 11.15 19.69 -15.60
N ILE A 128 11.12 18.45 -16.08
CA ILE A 128 11.18 18.11 -17.49
C ILE A 128 9.92 17.34 -17.87
N ALA A 129 9.19 17.86 -18.84
CA ALA A 129 8.05 17.16 -19.41
C ALA A 129 8.54 16.14 -20.43
N CYS A 130 8.28 14.83 -20.14
CA CYS A 130 8.60 13.72 -21.04
C CYS A 130 7.35 13.21 -21.79
N ASP A 131 6.18 13.77 -21.52
CA ASP A 131 4.92 13.45 -22.20
C ASP A 131 4.64 14.51 -23.27
N LEU A 132 5.12 14.27 -24.48
CA LEU A 132 5.01 15.20 -25.60
C LEU A 132 3.60 15.26 -26.22
N TYR A 133 2.72 14.32 -25.88
CA TYR A 133 1.37 14.22 -26.44
C TYR A 133 0.32 14.97 -25.62
N ARG A 134 0.67 15.52 -24.45
CA ARG A 134 -0.25 16.32 -23.64
C ARG A 134 0.06 17.82 -23.78
N PRO A 135 -0.84 18.62 -24.39
CA PRO A 135 -0.62 20.07 -24.55
C PRO A 135 -0.58 20.85 -23.23
N GLU A 136 -1.02 20.23 -22.12
CA GLU A 136 -1.11 20.90 -20.81
C GLU A 136 0.23 21.06 -20.08
N ILE A 137 1.29 20.40 -20.52
CA ILE A 137 2.58 20.37 -19.81
C ILE A 137 3.57 21.43 -20.34
N GLY A 138 3.21 22.17 -21.38
CA GLY A 138 4.10 23.13 -22.03
C GLY A 138 4.44 24.41 -21.23
N ARG A 139 4.05 24.52 -19.94
CA ARG A 139 4.26 25.74 -19.15
C ARG A 139 4.68 25.46 -17.70
N ALA A 140 5.56 24.54 -17.46
CA ALA A 140 6.28 24.53 -16.21
C ALA A 140 7.49 25.50 -16.33
N HIS A 141 7.23 26.80 -16.28
CA HIS A 141 8.28 27.76 -16.02
C HIS A 141 8.63 27.71 -14.54
N VAL A 142 9.87 27.44 -14.24
CA VAL A 142 10.48 27.62 -12.93
C VAL A 142 10.81 29.09 -12.75
#